data_8bbfa2eb76fdc4e8cdb9b992befef591
#
_entry.id   8bbfa2eb76fdc4e8cdb9b992befef591
#
_cell.length_a   1.000
_cell.length_b   1.000
_cell.length_c   1.000
_cell.angle_alpha   90.00
_cell.angle_beta   90.00
_cell.angle_gamma   90.00
#
_symmetry.space_group_name_H-M   'P 1'
#
loop_
_entity.id
_entity.type
_entity.pdbx_description
1 polymer ?
#
loop_
_entity_poly.entity_id
_entity_poly.type
_entity_poly.pdbx_seq_one_letter_code
_entity_poly.pdbx_strand_id
1 'polypeptide(L)'
;MKRIKIGFLVNNDNIDNYNYQLLKWLLKNNDKFIVSSFISIKNSKKKIILKKIPKKIFFKFIILFEYLVLLLLKKHNNHFKKFDLKKIIKKKISIEINNFNKKIFNEKDIAKIKNEKYDVIIRACTDILSGDILKLSTFGIISFHHGDNKKFRGSPAGFWEVFFRSPSTGFVIQKIDKNIDAGNIIERGFFATKSFFLLNQAELYNKSLFYFKNVLLKIHKNRKLKFFDKSKLGKVYETPKIFNQLIYFAKTIKVLFKKKFSKKKYFKLALFDKMNLKKPTIIENTINKNFLADPFLVKKNGELFCFAEEFDYKKKQGKIVCFKLSENKFDNKKIILRENFHLSFPYIFEYQNKLFMCPDTSEISQIRLYVCINFPYKWKFYKTIVKNIKAVDTIIFKKQNIWWMATNVDRSSSGDFNHDLSVYYSNNGPLTNRWHEHSKNPIKNNSEGSRNAGLIINKNKIIRVSQNHGFDNYGESIDFNDVISIHKNRYKEKKVNSDLLNKIRNSLKSKDIHHISCTNDKVIVDFK
;
A
#
# COMPACT_ATOMS: atom_id res chain seq x y z
N MET A 1 -25.99 -6.47 17.76
CA MET A 1 -24.74 -6.51 18.60
C MET A 1 -24.66 -5.29 19.50
N LYS A 2 -24.11 -5.42 20.72
CA LYS A 2 -23.92 -4.26 21.64
C LYS A 2 -22.93 -3.26 21.00
N ARG A 3 -23.27 -1.96 21.02
CA ARG A 3 -22.39 -0.89 20.54
C ARG A 3 -21.11 -0.79 21.36
N ILE A 4 -20.02 -0.31 20.75
CA ILE A 4 -18.74 -0.06 21.42
C ILE A 4 -18.74 1.35 21.99
N LYS A 5 -18.53 1.50 23.30
CA LYS A 5 -18.42 2.80 23.97
C LYS A 5 -16.98 3.31 23.87
N ILE A 6 -16.81 4.52 23.32
CA ILE A 6 -15.50 5.10 23.00
C ILE A 6 -15.29 6.42 23.74
N GLY A 7 -14.10 6.57 24.35
CA GLY A 7 -13.57 7.83 24.84
C GLY A 7 -12.37 8.30 24.00
N PHE A 8 -12.19 9.61 23.84
CA PHE A 8 -11.02 10.22 23.20
C PHE A 8 -10.10 10.85 24.24
N LEU A 9 -8.84 10.46 24.29
CA LEU A 9 -7.81 11.03 25.18
C LEU A 9 -6.98 12.06 24.40
N VAL A 10 -7.02 13.32 24.82
CA VAL A 10 -6.46 14.47 24.11
C VAL A 10 -5.61 15.36 25.03
N ASN A 11 -4.67 16.15 24.48
CA ASN A 11 -3.88 17.12 25.25
C ASN A 11 -4.63 18.45 25.48
N ASN A 12 -5.53 18.78 24.59
CA ASN A 12 -6.36 20.00 24.65
C ASN A 12 -7.65 19.76 23.86
N ASP A 13 -8.48 20.77 23.77
CA ASP A 13 -9.77 20.66 23.08
C ASP A 13 -9.66 20.60 21.54
N ASN A 14 -8.47 20.78 20.98
CA ASN A 14 -8.22 20.69 19.54
C ASN A 14 -7.51 19.38 19.16
N ILE A 15 -8.00 18.73 18.11
CA ILE A 15 -7.42 17.50 17.54
C ILE A 15 -6.96 17.68 16.11
N ASP A 16 -5.99 16.88 15.71
CA ASP A 16 -5.49 16.83 14.33
C ASP A 16 -6.54 16.27 13.37
N ASN A 17 -6.44 16.64 12.10
CA ASN A 17 -7.42 16.28 11.07
C ASN A 17 -7.68 14.76 10.99
N TYR A 18 -6.67 13.90 11.07
CA TYR A 18 -6.89 12.45 10.99
C TYR A 18 -7.73 11.91 12.17
N ASN A 19 -7.53 12.43 13.38
CA ASN A 19 -8.37 12.12 14.54
C ASN A 19 -9.79 12.67 14.37
N TYR A 20 -9.94 13.86 13.81
CA TYR A 20 -11.23 14.45 13.48
C TYR A 20 -12.00 13.61 12.44
N GLN A 21 -11.32 13.13 11.39
CA GLN A 21 -11.93 12.26 10.38
C GLN A 21 -12.33 10.90 10.97
N LEU A 22 -11.56 10.38 11.93
CA LEU A 22 -11.94 9.18 12.67
C LEU A 22 -13.21 9.42 13.50
N LEU A 23 -13.25 10.52 14.23
CA LEU A 23 -14.42 10.93 15.03
C LEU A 23 -15.66 11.09 14.16
N LYS A 24 -15.56 11.83 13.05
CA LYS A 24 -16.67 12.01 12.10
C LYS A 24 -17.20 10.66 11.57
N TRP A 25 -16.29 9.74 11.26
CA TRP A 25 -16.68 8.40 10.82
C TRP A 25 -17.38 7.61 11.93
N LEU A 26 -16.91 7.68 13.17
CA LEU A 26 -17.55 7.02 14.32
C LEU A 26 -18.98 7.53 14.54
N LEU A 27 -19.17 8.86 14.48
CA LEU A 27 -20.51 9.47 14.62
C LEU A 27 -21.47 9.07 13.49
N LYS A 28 -20.93 8.85 12.27
CA LYS A 28 -21.74 8.35 11.14
C LYS A 28 -22.13 6.87 11.33
N ASN A 29 -21.37 6.09 12.09
CA ASN A 29 -21.62 4.68 12.38
C ASN A 29 -22.14 4.50 13.82
N ASN A 30 -23.13 5.30 14.22
CA ASN A 30 -23.69 5.32 15.57
C ASN A 30 -24.49 4.05 15.91
N ASP A 31 -24.83 3.25 14.93
CA ASP A 31 -25.38 1.89 15.07
C ASP A 31 -24.37 0.92 15.70
N LYS A 32 -23.07 1.16 15.54
CA LYS A 32 -21.96 0.32 16.01
C LYS A 32 -21.17 0.94 17.17
N PHE A 33 -21.07 2.27 17.20
CA PHE A 33 -20.18 3.00 18.10
C PHE A 33 -20.91 4.11 18.85
N ILE A 34 -20.56 4.29 20.14
CA ILE A 34 -21.00 5.43 20.95
C ILE A 34 -19.77 6.22 21.37
N VAL A 35 -19.60 7.41 20.85
CA VAL A 35 -18.59 8.34 21.35
C VAL A 35 -19.20 9.15 22.49
N SER A 36 -18.85 8.79 23.74
CA SER A 36 -19.53 9.34 24.92
C SER A 36 -18.90 10.63 25.45
N SER A 37 -17.57 10.75 25.41
CA SER A 37 -16.86 11.90 25.96
C SER A 37 -15.43 11.99 25.45
N PHE A 38 -14.79 13.16 25.70
CA PHE A 38 -13.35 13.29 25.54
C PHE A 38 -12.68 13.58 26.89
N ILE A 39 -11.49 12.99 27.06
CA ILE A 39 -10.67 13.09 28.25
C ILE A 39 -9.53 14.06 27.95
N SER A 40 -9.57 15.25 28.55
CA SER A 40 -8.58 16.31 28.31
C SER A 40 -7.52 16.30 29.39
N ILE A 41 -6.27 16.08 29.00
CA ILE A 41 -5.11 16.15 29.88
C ILE A 41 -4.73 17.62 30.05
N LYS A 42 -4.88 18.16 31.26
CA LYS A 42 -4.36 19.49 31.59
C LYS A 42 -2.83 19.41 31.72
N ASN A 43 -2.13 20.05 30.81
CA ASN A 43 -0.67 20.18 30.90
C ASN A 43 -0.32 21.38 31.79
N SER A 44 0.40 21.17 32.89
CA SER A 44 1.15 22.23 33.51
C SER A 44 2.21 22.74 32.50
N LYS A 45 2.49 24.04 32.54
CA LYS A 45 3.32 24.76 31.56
C LYS A 45 4.61 23.99 31.20
N LYS A 46 4.77 23.59 29.94
CA LYS A 46 6.03 23.02 29.44
C LYS A 46 7.15 24.05 29.58
N LYS A 47 8.22 23.76 30.34
CA LYS A 47 9.45 24.56 30.28
C LYS A 47 9.99 24.56 28.84
N ILE A 48 10.06 25.76 28.24
CA ILE A 48 10.63 25.94 26.91
C ILE A 48 12.15 25.81 27.02
N ILE A 49 12.72 24.77 26.43
CA ILE A 49 14.17 24.61 26.40
C ILE A 49 14.72 25.49 25.28
N LEU A 50 15.29 26.65 25.64
CA LEU A 50 15.82 27.67 24.73
C LEU A 50 16.78 27.11 23.66
N LYS A 51 17.64 26.16 24.02
CA LYS A 51 18.57 25.48 23.09
C LYS A 51 17.90 24.74 21.91
N LYS A 52 16.59 24.46 21.98
CA LYS A 52 15.84 23.78 20.89
C LYS A 52 15.13 24.74 19.94
N ILE A 53 15.12 26.05 20.22
CA ILE A 53 14.39 27.06 19.43
C ILE A 53 14.92 27.19 18.00
N PRO A 54 16.25 27.41 17.75
CA PRO A 54 16.76 27.60 16.38
C PRO A 54 16.47 26.41 15.47
N LYS A 55 16.67 25.19 15.99
CA LYS A 55 16.40 23.92 15.28
C LYS A 55 14.94 23.83 14.81
N LYS A 56 13.97 24.28 15.66
CA LYS A 56 12.54 24.22 15.34
C LYS A 56 12.13 25.31 14.36
N ILE A 57 12.72 26.50 14.46
CA ILE A 57 12.42 27.63 13.56
C ILE A 57 12.85 27.27 12.14
N PHE A 58 14.09 26.81 11.97
CA PHE A 58 14.60 26.44 10.65
C PHE A 58 13.81 25.27 10.04
N PHE A 59 13.42 24.29 10.85
CA PHE A 59 12.54 23.21 10.36
C PHE A 59 11.18 23.72 9.89
N LYS A 60 10.58 24.69 10.59
CA LYS A 60 9.32 25.33 10.16
C LYS A 60 9.48 26.07 8.83
N PHE A 61 10.63 26.73 8.63
CA PHE A 61 10.94 27.39 7.34
C PHE A 61 10.96 26.38 6.19
N ILE A 62 11.63 25.23 6.37
CA ILE A 62 11.66 24.17 5.35
C ILE A 62 10.25 23.62 5.06
N ILE A 63 9.45 23.42 6.10
CA ILE A 63 8.05 22.99 5.95
C ILE A 63 7.24 24.02 5.18
N LEU A 64 7.39 25.31 5.48
CA LEU A 64 6.70 26.39 4.77
C LEU A 64 7.13 26.42 3.29
N PHE A 65 8.43 26.33 3.03
CA PHE A 65 8.94 26.26 1.66
C PHE A 65 8.32 25.08 0.88
N GLU A 66 8.34 23.88 1.47
CA GLU A 66 7.74 22.70 0.84
C GLU A 66 6.22 22.88 0.63
N TYR A 67 5.52 23.48 1.59
CA TYR A 67 4.10 23.76 1.46
C TYR A 67 3.80 24.71 0.28
N LEU A 68 4.57 25.79 0.14
CA LEU A 68 4.44 26.72 -0.99
C LEU A 68 4.70 26.03 -2.34
N VAL A 69 5.74 25.20 -2.40
CA VAL A 69 6.01 24.38 -3.59
C VAL A 69 4.85 23.46 -3.94
N LEU A 70 4.26 22.80 -2.95
CA LEU A 70 3.12 21.90 -3.17
C LEU A 70 1.84 22.65 -3.57
N LEU A 71 1.64 23.89 -3.09
CA LEU A 71 0.58 24.77 -3.56
C LEU A 71 0.74 25.07 -5.06
N LEU A 72 1.93 25.49 -5.49
CA LEU A 72 2.24 25.74 -6.90
C LEU A 72 2.05 24.50 -7.79
N LEU A 73 2.37 23.32 -7.27
CA LEU A 73 2.17 22.05 -7.95
C LEU A 73 0.72 21.53 -7.88
N LYS A 74 -0.21 22.25 -7.26
CA LYS A 74 -1.61 21.86 -7.00
C LYS A 74 -1.72 20.49 -6.28
N LYS A 75 -0.78 20.20 -5.39
CA LYS A 75 -0.68 18.95 -4.62
C LYS A 75 -0.76 19.14 -3.11
N HIS A 76 -1.19 20.31 -2.65
CA HIS A 76 -1.30 20.58 -1.22
C HIS A 76 -2.43 19.75 -0.58
N ASN A 77 -2.30 19.49 0.71
CA ASN A 77 -3.28 18.76 1.50
C ASN A 77 -3.47 19.47 2.86
N ASN A 78 -4.71 19.58 3.31
CA ASN A 78 -5.08 20.26 4.57
C ASN A 78 -4.90 19.36 5.82
N HIS A 79 -3.96 18.42 5.81
CA HIS A 79 -3.80 17.47 6.91
C HIS A 79 -3.32 18.10 8.23
N PHE A 80 -2.78 19.32 8.20
CA PHE A 80 -2.39 20.07 9.40
C PHE A 80 -3.54 20.81 10.10
N LYS A 81 -4.73 20.88 9.48
CA LYS A 81 -5.87 21.58 10.08
C LYS A 81 -6.26 20.91 11.39
N LYS A 82 -6.51 21.73 12.41
CA LYS A 82 -7.00 21.31 13.71
C LYS A 82 -8.48 21.62 13.88
N PHE A 83 -9.16 20.80 14.67
CA PHE A 83 -10.61 20.91 14.89
C PHE A 83 -10.92 20.91 16.38
N ASP A 84 -11.84 21.78 16.79
CA ASP A 84 -12.30 21.88 18.18
C ASP A 84 -13.30 20.77 18.50
N LEU A 85 -12.98 19.98 19.51
CA LEU A 85 -13.81 18.87 19.98
C LEU A 85 -15.08 19.32 20.70
N LYS A 86 -15.07 20.47 21.39
CA LYS A 86 -16.22 20.99 22.14
C LYS A 86 -17.44 21.20 21.24
N LYS A 87 -17.20 21.52 19.97
CA LYS A 87 -18.27 21.70 18.97
C LYS A 87 -18.97 20.39 18.60
N ILE A 88 -18.37 19.23 18.95
CA ILE A 88 -18.81 17.91 18.47
C ILE A 88 -19.20 17.01 19.65
N ILE A 89 -18.41 16.97 20.71
CA ILE A 89 -18.64 16.14 21.90
C ILE A 89 -18.82 17.08 23.10
N LYS A 90 -20.02 17.12 23.67
CA LYS A 90 -20.35 18.02 24.79
C LYS A 90 -19.71 17.58 26.11
N LYS A 91 -19.61 16.25 26.35
CA LYS A 91 -19.10 15.72 27.63
C LYS A 91 -17.57 15.75 27.65
N LYS A 92 -17.00 16.51 28.58
CA LYS A 92 -15.55 16.64 28.83
C LYS A 92 -15.18 16.13 30.22
N ILE A 93 -14.13 15.31 30.31
CA ILE A 93 -13.50 14.88 31.57
C ILE A 93 -12.11 15.49 31.62
N SER A 94 -11.86 16.39 32.57
CA SER A 94 -10.54 16.99 32.77
C SER A 94 -9.76 16.15 33.76
N ILE A 95 -8.50 15.82 33.42
CA ILE A 95 -7.58 15.07 34.25
C ILE A 95 -6.23 15.80 34.33
N GLU A 96 -5.51 15.62 35.43
CA GLU A 96 -4.22 16.24 35.68
C GLU A 96 -3.10 15.21 35.78
N ILE A 97 -1.92 15.60 35.36
CA ILE A 97 -0.72 14.75 35.45
C ILE A 97 0.05 15.10 36.70
N ASN A 98 0.23 14.14 37.59
CA ASN A 98 0.96 14.32 38.87
C ASN A 98 2.48 14.23 38.72
N ASN A 99 2.98 13.51 37.69
CA ASN A 99 4.41 13.32 37.49
C ASN A 99 4.79 13.45 36.01
N PHE A 100 5.61 14.44 35.69
CA PHE A 100 6.04 14.76 34.31
C PHE A 100 6.88 13.65 33.66
N ASN A 101 7.71 12.94 34.46
CA ASN A 101 8.63 11.95 33.91
C ASN A 101 7.94 10.62 33.56
N LYS A 102 6.89 10.25 34.30
CA LYS A 102 6.15 8.99 34.08
C LYS A 102 4.69 9.15 33.72
N LYS A 103 4.16 10.40 33.70
CA LYS A 103 2.76 10.73 33.36
C LYS A 103 1.73 9.81 34.01
N ILE A 104 1.86 9.68 35.32
CA ILE A 104 0.94 8.94 36.18
C ILE A 104 -0.18 9.90 36.58
N PHE A 105 -1.39 9.42 36.57
CA PHE A 105 -2.60 10.16 36.92
C PHE A 105 -2.97 9.87 38.37
N ASN A 106 -3.65 10.83 39.04
CA ASN A 106 -4.10 10.66 40.40
C ASN A 106 -5.30 9.69 40.47
N GLU A 107 -5.55 9.12 41.63
CA GLU A 107 -6.61 8.12 41.84
C GLU A 107 -8.01 8.70 41.57
N LYS A 108 -8.26 9.99 41.92
CA LYS A 108 -9.54 10.68 41.66
C LYS A 108 -9.83 10.75 40.17
N ASP A 109 -8.83 11.05 39.36
CA ASP A 109 -8.98 11.14 37.89
C ASP A 109 -9.10 9.74 37.26
N ILE A 110 -8.38 8.76 37.78
CA ILE A 110 -8.53 7.35 37.40
C ILE A 110 -9.97 6.86 37.70
N ALA A 111 -10.51 7.18 38.88
CA ALA A 111 -11.89 6.83 39.25
C ALA A 111 -12.92 7.46 38.30
N LYS A 112 -12.77 8.74 37.94
CA LYS A 112 -13.66 9.42 36.96
C LYS A 112 -13.70 8.69 35.62
N ILE A 113 -12.54 8.27 35.10
CA ILE A 113 -12.46 7.55 33.83
C ILE A 113 -13.04 6.14 33.95
N LYS A 114 -12.75 5.43 35.05
CA LYS A 114 -13.26 4.07 35.32
C LYS A 114 -14.77 4.02 35.36
N ASN A 115 -15.42 5.02 35.97
CA ASN A 115 -16.88 5.13 36.05
C ASN A 115 -17.58 5.23 34.70
N GLU A 116 -16.87 5.71 33.66
CA GLU A 116 -17.42 5.78 32.30
C GLU A 116 -17.54 4.42 31.63
N LYS A 117 -16.84 3.38 32.07
CA LYS A 117 -16.90 2.01 31.55
C LYS A 117 -16.71 1.96 30.02
N TYR A 118 -15.60 2.54 29.51
CA TYR A 118 -15.29 2.50 28.09
C TYR A 118 -14.93 1.09 27.62
N ASP A 119 -15.38 0.73 26.42
CA ASP A 119 -14.87 -0.45 25.72
C ASP A 119 -13.48 -0.14 25.13
N VAL A 120 -13.31 1.05 24.52
CA VAL A 120 -12.07 1.51 23.88
C VAL A 120 -11.80 2.96 24.28
N ILE A 121 -10.55 3.27 24.61
CA ILE A 121 -10.04 4.66 24.65
C ILE A 121 -9.14 4.88 23.45
N ILE A 122 -9.42 5.91 22.65
CA ILE A 122 -8.58 6.30 21.51
C ILE A 122 -7.60 7.38 21.97
N ARG A 123 -6.29 7.10 21.84
CA ARG A 123 -5.26 8.09 22.14
C ARG A 123 -5.09 9.06 20.98
N ALA A 124 -5.55 10.28 21.17
CA ALA A 124 -5.36 11.43 20.29
C ALA A 124 -4.45 12.50 20.93
N CYS A 125 -3.60 12.10 21.86
CA CYS A 125 -2.62 12.95 22.56
C CYS A 125 -1.18 12.56 22.21
N THR A 126 -0.23 13.45 22.47
CA THR A 126 1.21 13.20 22.24
C THR A 126 1.93 12.64 23.48
N ASP A 127 1.24 12.58 24.63
CA ASP A 127 1.84 12.19 25.90
C ASP A 127 2.08 10.68 26.00
N ILE A 128 3.16 10.30 26.67
CA ILE A 128 3.46 8.91 27.02
C ILE A 128 2.66 8.58 28.26
N LEU A 129 1.79 7.59 28.16
CA LEU A 129 0.90 7.16 29.23
C LEU A 129 1.49 5.99 29.99
N SER A 130 1.31 5.97 31.30
CA SER A 130 1.72 4.87 32.17
C SER A 130 0.80 4.73 33.38
N GLY A 131 0.91 3.60 34.09
CA GLY A 131 0.09 3.31 35.27
C GLY A 131 -1.30 2.79 34.92
N ASP A 132 -2.25 2.98 35.84
CA ASP A 132 -3.57 2.35 35.81
C ASP A 132 -4.46 2.81 34.67
N ILE A 133 -4.22 4.01 34.11
CA ILE A 133 -4.93 4.49 32.92
C ILE A 133 -4.93 3.46 31.77
N LEU A 134 -3.86 2.65 31.66
CA LEU A 134 -3.72 1.65 30.60
C LEU A 134 -4.72 0.50 30.70
N LYS A 135 -5.38 0.35 31.85
CA LYS A 135 -6.31 -0.75 32.17
C LYS A 135 -7.79 -0.31 32.22
N LEU A 136 -8.09 0.98 32.02
CA LEU A 136 -9.42 1.56 32.26
C LEU A 136 -10.47 1.26 31.17
N SER A 137 -10.12 0.54 30.13
CA SER A 137 -11.08 0.15 29.09
C SER A 137 -10.90 -1.32 28.70
N THR A 138 -12.00 -1.96 28.30
CA THR A 138 -12.08 -3.40 28.01
C THR A 138 -11.01 -3.84 27.01
N PHE A 139 -10.89 -3.13 25.89
CA PHE A 139 -9.91 -3.42 24.85
C PHE A 139 -8.61 -2.62 25.01
N GLY A 140 -8.51 -1.75 26.02
CA GLY A 140 -7.37 -0.90 26.31
C GLY A 140 -7.36 0.38 25.51
N ILE A 141 -6.22 1.11 25.58
CA ILE A 141 -6.00 2.34 24.84
C ILE A 141 -5.41 2.01 23.47
N ILE A 142 -6.13 2.34 22.41
CA ILE A 142 -5.69 2.11 21.03
C ILE A 142 -5.13 3.42 20.46
N SER A 143 -3.97 3.32 19.80
CA SER A 143 -3.25 4.46 19.28
C SER A 143 -2.74 4.22 17.87
N PHE A 144 -2.68 5.30 17.09
CA PHE A 144 -1.78 5.37 15.95
C PHE A 144 -0.32 5.44 16.41
N HIS A 145 0.55 4.74 15.72
CA HIS A 145 1.96 5.06 15.65
C HIS A 145 2.35 5.24 14.19
N HIS A 146 2.63 6.49 13.82
CA HIS A 146 2.89 6.90 12.44
C HIS A 146 4.37 6.68 12.09
N GLY A 147 4.78 5.43 11.99
CA GLY A 147 6.11 4.96 11.64
C GLY A 147 6.18 3.43 11.66
N ASP A 148 7.09 2.85 10.86
CA ASP A 148 7.44 1.45 11.02
C ASP A 148 8.27 1.28 12.30
N ASN A 149 7.68 0.68 13.32
CA ASN A 149 8.34 0.50 14.61
C ASN A 149 9.60 -0.37 14.57
N LYS A 150 9.86 -1.08 13.46
CA LYS A 150 11.10 -1.83 13.24
C LYS A 150 12.24 -0.97 12.71
N LYS A 151 11.94 0.17 12.03
CA LYS A 151 12.94 1.02 11.37
C LYS A 151 12.90 2.46 11.87
N PHE A 152 11.72 3.08 11.91
CA PHE A 152 11.54 4.51 12.17
C PHE A 152 10.53 4.74 13.29
N ARG A 153 11.04 5.00 14.49
CA ARG A 153 10.24 5.38 15.66
C ARG A 153 10.45 6.85 15.97
N GLY A 154 9.50 7.49 16.63
CA GLY A 154 9.60 8.87 17.09
C GLY A 154 9.05 9.90 16.11
N SER A 155 9.76 11.02 15.90
CA SER A 155 9.18 12.23 15.28
C SER A 155 10.22 12.96 14.41
N PRO A 156 9.82 13.71 13.36
CA PRO A 156 8.46 13.87 12.82
C PRO A 156 7.99 12.66 12.03
N ALA A 157 6.71 12.33 12.14
CA ALA A 157 6.12 11.19 11.46
C ALA A 157 6.24 11.29 9.94
N GLY A 158 6.83 10.28 9.30
CA GLY A 158 7.00 10.22 7.85
C GLY A 158 8.19 11.01 7.29
N PHE A 159 8.95 11.73 8.14
CA PHE A 159 10.10 12.53 7.69
C PHE A 159 11.33 11.69 7.36
N TRP A 160 11.68 10.79 8.26
CA TRP A 160 12.92 10.05 8.17
C TRP A 160 12.95 9.06 7.01
N GLU A 161 11.80 8.51 6.64
CA GLU A 161 11.63 7.68 5.44
C GLU A 161 11.98 8.47 4.18
N VAL A 162 11.49 9.72 4.08
CA VAL A 162 11.82 10.60 2.94
C VAL A 162 13.29 11.03 2.98
N PHE A 163 13.81 11.38 4.15
CA PHE A 163 15.20 11.77 4.33
C PHE A 163 16.17 10.67 3.88
N PHE A 164 15.94 9.43 4.29
CA PHE A 164 16.75 8.27 3.90
C PHE A 164 16.39 7.67 2.55
N ARG A 165 15.37 8.24 1.85
CA ARG A 165 14.87 7.69 0.60
C ARG A 165 14.48 6.22 0.72
N SER A 166 13.83 5.86 1.83
CA SER A 166 13.26 4.54 2.02
C SER A 166 12.21 4.25 0.94
N PRO A 167 12.19 3.07 0.33
CA PRO A 167 11.17 2.72 -0.67
C PRO A 167 9.76 2.69 -0.05
N SER A 168 9.65 2.42 1.26
CA SER A 168 8.36 2.32 1.95
C SER A 168 8.31 3.15 3.22
N THR A 169 7.12 3.71 3.49
CA THR A 169 6.71 4.34 4.74
C THR A 169 5.69 3.43 5.43
N GLY A 170 5.92 3.12 6.70
CA GLY A 170 5.07 2.24 7.49
C GLY A 170 4.35 2.94 8.62
N PHE A 171 3.32 2.27 9.14
CA PHE A 171 2.60 2.65 10.36
C PHE A 171 2.09 1.41 11.09
N VAL A 172 1.77 1.57 12.37
CA VAL A 172 1.10 0.53 13.14
C VAL A 172 -0.07 1.11 13.92
N ILE A 173 -1.10 0.29 14.11
CA ILE A 173 -2.17 0.51 15.08
C ILE A 173 -1.87 -0.41 16.25
N GLN A 174 -1.77 0.14 17.44
CA GLN A 174 -1.32 -0.59 18.62
C GLN A 174 -2.22 -0.37 19.83
N LYS A 175 -2.34 -1.38 20.65
CA LYS A 175 -2.77 -1.24 22.04
C LYS A 175 -1.56 -0.78 22.85
N ILE A 176 -1.66 0.37 23.51
CA ILE A 176 -0.57 0.93 24.30
C ILE A 176 -0.27 0.03 25.49
N ASP A 177 1.01 -0.13 25.78
CA ASP A 177 1.48 -0.71 27.03
C ASP A 177 2.50 0.25 27.71
N LYS A 178 3.15 -0.19 28.79
CA LYS A 178 4.10 0.61 29.58
C LYS A 178 5.38 1.03 28.81
N ASN A 179 5.64 0.43 27.66
CA ASN A 179 6.84 0.71 26.85
C ASN A 179 6.53 1.71 25.73
N ILE A 180 7.43 2.66 25.50
CA ILE A 180 7.28 3.71 24.49
C ILE A 180 7.31 3.10 23.09
N ASP A 181 6.27 3.37 22.27
CA ASP A 181 6.14 2.92 20.87
C ASP A 181 6.38 1.41 20.68
N ALA A 182 6.16 0.63 21.74
CA ALA A 182 6.37 -0.82 21.80
C ALA A 182 5.12 -1.57 22.29
N GLY A 183 3.95 -0.95 22.14
CA GLY A 183 2.66 -1.57 22.44
C GLY A 183 2.38 -2.82 21.60
N ASN A 184 1.36 -3.57 22.01
CA ASN A 184 0.95 -4.76 21.26
C ASN A 184 0.32 -4.34 19.91
N ILE A 185 0.97 -4.73 18.80
CA ILE A 185 0.55 -4.34 17.46
C ILE A 185 -0.70 -5.10 17.06
N ILE A 186 -1.77 -4.38 16.75
CA ILE A 186 -3.06 -4.91 16.29
C ILE A 186 -3.09 -4.99 14.76
N GLU A 187 -2.53 -3.95 14.09
CA GLU A 187 -2.51 -3.89 12.64
C GLU A 187 -1.26 -3.13 12.18
N ARG A 188 -0.78 -3.45 10.98
CA ARG A 188 0.39 -2.83 10.36
C ARG A 188 0.09 -2.53 8.90
N GLY A 189 0.52 -1.37 8.42
CA GLY A 189 0.39 -0.98 7.03
C GLY A 189 1.63 -0.30 6.49
N PHE A 190 1.78 -0.33 5.17
CA PHE A 190 2.86 0.31 4.43
C PHE A 190 2.31 0.94 3.17
N PHE A 191 3.06 1.89 2.63
CA PHE A 191 2.84 2.47 1.30
C PHE A 191 4.15 2.98 0.71
N ALA A 192 4.18 3.21 -0.61
CA ALA A 192 5.36 3.76 -1.30
C ALA A 192 5.66 5.18 -0.82
N THR A 193 6.88 5.41 -0.33
CA THR A 193 7.30 6.71 0.21
C THR A 193 7.19 7.80 -0.86
N LYS A 194 6.55 8.91 -0.49
CA LYS A 194 6.41 10.07 -1.39
C LYS A 194 7.68 10.90 -1.41
N SER A 195 7.91 11.63 -2.50
CA SER A 195 9.12 12.44 -2.68
C SER A 195 9.30 13.59 -1.69
N PHE A 196 8.19 14.09 -1.13
CA PHE A 196 8.14 15.24 -0.23
C PHE A 196 7.57 14.83 1.13
N PHE A 197 8.13 15.41 2.19
CA PHE A 197 7.72 15.09 3.56
C PHE A 197 6.24 15.35 3.80
N LEU A 198 5.74 16.52 3.37
CA LEU A 198 4.33 16.86 3.61
C LEU A 198 3.36 15.93 2.87
N LEU A 199 3.70 15.49 1.65
CA LEU A 199 2.90 14.50 0.92
C LEU A 199 2.97 13.13 1.58
N ASN A 200 4.16 12.74 2.05
CA ASN A 200 4.37 11.48 2.74
C ASN A 200 3.58 11.41 4.05
N GLN A 201 3.60 12.50 4.82
CA GLN A 201 2.86 12.61 6.07
C GLN A 201 1.34 12.61 5.85
N ALA A 202 0.85 13.30 4.80
CA ALA A 202 -0.57 13.29 4.45
C ALA A 202 -1.05 11.88 4.09
N GLU A 203 -0.28 11.17 3.28
CA GLU A 203 -0.59 9.78 2.89
C GLU A 203 -0.56 8.85 4.10
N LEU A 204 0.44 9.02 4.98
CA LEU A 204 0.58 8.28 6.22
C LEU A 204 -0.66 8.39 7.10
N TYR A 205 -1.19 9.60 7.27
CA TYR A 205 -2.41 9.85 8.06
C TYR A 205 -3.65 9.25 7.41
N ASN A 206 -3.81 9.39 6.09
CA ASN A 206 -4.95 8.85 5.36
C ASN A 206 -4.98 7.30 5.41
N LYS A 207 -3.85 6.67 5.15
CA LYS A 207 -3.74 5.21 5.15
C LYS A 207 -3.95 4.63 6.55
N SER A 208 -3.28 5.17 7.55
CA SER A 208 -3.41 4.70 8.94
C SER A 208 -4.84 4.84 9.46
N LEU A 209 -5.55 5.89 9.06
CA LEU A 209 -6.96 6.11 9.40
C LEU A 209 -7.86 4.97 8.90
N PHE A 210 -7.67 4.53 7.65
CA PHE A 210 -8.44 3.40 7.10
C PHE A 210 -8.24 2.13 7.92
N TYR A 211 -6.98 1.79 8.24
CA TYR A 211 -6.66 0.62 9.04
C TYR A 211 -7.20 0.70 10.47
N PHE A 212 -7.20 1.89 11.07
CA PHE A 212 -7.78 2.10 12.40
C PHE A 212 -9.28 1.85 12.40
N LYS A 213 -10.01 2.34 11.39
CA LYS A 213 -11.45 2.06 11.22
C LYS A 213 -11.72 0.56 11.15
N ASN A 214 -10.89 -0.17 10.38
CA ASN A 214 -11.02 -1.63 10.27
C ASN A 214 -10.74 -2.35 11.60
N VAL A 215 -9.79 -1.88 12.40
CA VAL A 215 -9.56 -2.41 13.76
C VAL A 215 -10.80 -2.25 14.63
N LEU A 216 -11.43 -1.08 14.62
CA LEU A 216 -12.66 -0.84 15.39
C LEU A 216 -13.84 -1.71 14.92
N LEU A 217 -13.99 -1.90 13.60
CA LEU A 217 -15.00 -2.83 13.05
C LEU A 217 -14.73 -4.27 13.46
N LYS A 218 -13.47 -4.73 13.46
CA LYS A 218 -13.08 -6.06 13.95
C LYS A 218 -13.42 -6.22 15.44
N ILE A 219 -13.17 -5.20 16.27
CA ILE A 219 -13.54 -5.20 17.69
C ILE A 219 -15.05 -5.31 17.83
N HIS A 220 -15.82 -4.51 17.09
CA HIS A 220 -17.29 -4.57 17.15
C HIS A 220 -17.83 -5.95 16.78
N LYS A 221 -17.32 -6.55 15.70
CA LYS A 221 -17.77 -7.86 15.19
C LYS A 221 -17.38 -9.02 16.10
N ASN A 222 -16.10 -9.09 16.48
CA ASN A 222 -15.50 -10.28 17.09
C ASN A 222 -15.35 -10.17 18.61
N ARG A 223 -15.52 -9.00 19.21
CA ARG A 223 -15.25 -8.70 20.63
C ARG A 223 -13.89 -9.20 21.13
N LYS A 224 -12.90 -9.32 20.22
CA LYS A 224 -11.57 -9.83 20.51
C LYS A 224 -10.52 -9.11 19.66
N LEU A 225 -9.34 -8.87 20.24
CA LEU A 225 -8.15 -8.36 19.56
C LEU A 225 -7.21 -9.52 19.23
N LYS A 226 -6.63 -9.47 18.03
CA LYS A 226 -5.48 -10.29 17.63
C LYS A 226 -4.26 -9.39 17.56
N PHE A 227 -3.12 -9.90 17.99
CA PHE A 227 -1.87 -9.15 18.00
C PHE A 227 -0.85 -9.82 17.08
N PHE A 228 -0.03 -9.00 16.45
CA PHE A 228 1.16 -9.49 15.75
C PHE A 228 2.25 -9.84 16.75
N ASP A 229 3.13 -10.78 16.36
CA ASP A 229 4.29 -11.15 17.17
C ASP A 229 5.18 -9.93 17.45
N LYS A 230 5.72 -9.86 18.66
CA LYS A 230 6.68 -8.83 19.04
C LYS A 230 7.92 -8.95 18.17
N SER A 231 8.35 -7.82 17.61
CA SER A 231 9.54 -7.74 16.78
C SER A 231 10.57 -6.80 17.43
N LYS A 232 11.84 -6.97 17.05
CA LYS A 232 12.91 -6.04 17.45
C LYS A 232 12.53 -4.62 17.03
N LEU A 233 12.64 -3.69 17.99
CA LEU A 233 12.31 -2.29 17.79
C LEU A 233 13.47 -1.56 17.11
N GLY A 234 13.14 -0.67 16.18
CA GLY A 234 14.09 0.19 15.50
C GLY A 234 14.54 1.39 16.35
N LYS A 235 15.41 2.21 15.74
CA LYS A 235 15.92 3.44 16.36
C LYS A 235 14.79 4.46 16.56
N VAL A 236 14.88 5.20 17.68
CA VAL A 236 14.02 6.36 17.95
C VAL A 236 14.65 7.60 17.34
N TYR A 237 13.90 8.29 16.50
CA TYR A 237 14.30 9.54 15.87
C TYR A 237 13.60 10.73 16.51
N GLU A 238 14.29 11.87 16.49
CA GLU A 238 13.77 13.16 16.94
C GLU A 238 13.69 14.14 15.76
N THR A 239 13.21 15.37 16.05
CA THR A 239 13.30 16.48 15.08
C THR A 239 14.72 16.58 14.54
N PRO A 240 14.94 16.60 13.20
CA PRO A 240 16.27 16.56 12.60
C PRO A 240 17.16 17.71 13.08
N LYS A 241 18.45 17.46 13.27
CA LYS A 241 19.46 18.49 13.54
C LYS A 241 19.57 19.43 12.35
N ILE A 242 20.06 20.66 12.52
CA ILE A 242 20.16 21.68 11.47
C ILE A 242 20.90 21.12 10.23
N PHE A 243 21.99 20.40 10.42
CA PHE A 243 22.73 19.76 9.31
C PHE A 243 21.85 18.80 8.49
N ASN A 244 21.05 17.95 9.16
CA ASN A 244 20.11 17.07 8.45
C ASN A 244 19.00 17.83 7.73
N GLN A 245 18.60 18.98 8.29
CA GLN A 245 17.60 19.86 7.66
C GLN A 245 18.14 20.47 6.37
N LEU A 246 19.41 20.93 6.36
CA LEU A 246 20.09 21.44 5.17
C LEU A 246 20.22 20.35 4.09
N ILE A 247 20.64 19.13 4.47
CA ILE A 247 20.69 17.99 3.55
C ILE A 247 19.30 17.69 2.97
N TYR A 248 18.27 17.71 3.81
CA TYR A 248 16.89 17.49 3.35
C TYR A 248 16.45 18.56 2.36
N PHE A 249 16.73 19.84 2.65
CA PHE A 249 16.42 20.96 1.77
C PHE A 249 17.11 20.80 0.40
N ALA A 250 18.41 20.49 0.38
CA ALA A 250 19.15 20.23 -0.85
C ALA A 250 18.57 19.06 -1.64
N LYS A 251 18.20 17.95 -0.96
CA LYS A 251 17.51 16.81 -1.57
C LYS A 251 16.17 17.20 -2.18
N THR A 252 15.41 18.06 -1.53
CA THR A 252 14.09 18.56 -2.00
C THR A 252 14.26 19.38 -3.28
N ILE A 253 15.22 20.30 -3.32
CA ILE A 253 15.56 21.08 -4.50
C ILE A 253 15.98 20.15 -5.65
N LYS A 254 16.84 19.16 -5.40
CA LYS A 254 17.27 18.18 -6.42
C LYS A 254 16.08 17.40 -7.00
N VAL A 255 15.10 17.04 -6.18
CA VAL A 255 13.87 16.37 -6.65
C VAL A 255 13.06 17.29 -7.55
N LEU A 256 12.94 18.58 -7.22
CA LEU A 256 12.23 19.58 -8.04
C LEU A 256 12.90 19.73 -9.41
N PHE A 257 14.23 19.93 -9.44
CA PHE A 257 14.99 19.99 -10.68
C PHE A 257 14.82 18.73 -11.51
N LYS A 258 14.96 17.54 -10.90
CA LYS A 258 14.75 16.28 -11.60
C LYS A 258 13.34 16.20 -12.21
N LYS A 259 12.30 16.56 -11.47
CA LYS A 259 10.91 16.53 -11.99
C LYS A 259 10.66 17.53 -13.11
N LYS A 260 11.35 18.68 -13.10
CA LYS A 260 11.23 19.71 -14.15
C LYS A 260 12.00 19.34 -15.42
N PHE A 261 13.20 18.80 -15.29
CA PHE A 261 14.14 18.64 -16.41
C PHE A 261 14.35 17.19 -16.87
N SER A 262 13.90 16.16 -16.10
CA SER A 262 14.06 14.79 -16.58
C SER A 262 13.07 14.50 -17.70
N LYS A 263 13.57 13.92 -18.79
CA LYS A 263 12.72 13.35 -19.85
C LYS A 263 11.88 12.22 -19.27
N LYS A 264 10.62 12.18 -19.62
CA LYS A 264 9.74 11.06 -19.26
C LYS A 264 10.28 9.80 -19.94
N LYS A 265 10.57 8.78 -19.14
CA LYS A 265 10.88 7.45 -19.65
C LYS A 265 9.57 6.70 -19.84
N TYR A 266 9.42 6.05 -20.98
CA TYR A 266 8.25 5.24 -21.32
C TYR A 266 8.64 3.76 -21.28
N PHE A 267 7.69 2.91 -20.92
CA PHE A 267 7.88 1.47 -21.00
C PHE A 267 7.99 1.01 -22.45
N LYS A 268 8.90 0.05 -22.67
CA LYS A 268 9.17 -0.64 -23.92
C LYS A 268 9.18 -2.13 -23.66
N LEU A 269 9.01 -2.95 -24.69
CA LEU A 269 9.12 -4.40 -24.60
C LEU A 269 10.47 -4.87 -25.11
N ALA A 270 11.05 -5.86 -24.44
CA ALA A 270 12.25 -6.56 -24.89
C ALA A 270 12.01 -8.07 -24.90
N LEU A 271 12.12 -8.68 -26.07
CA LEU A 271 12.04 -10.13 -26.28
C LEU A 271 13.44 -10.71 -26.34
N PHE A 272 13.68 -11.78 -25.61
CA PHE A 272 14.93 -12.51 -25.57
C PHE A 272 14.72 -13.96 -25.95
N ASP A 273 15.69 -14.55 -26.58
CA ASP A 273 15.90 -15.98 -26.62
C ASP A 273 16.60 -16.42 -25.32
N LYS A 274 16.07 -17.42 -24.63
CA LYS A 274 16.69 -17.91 -23.39
C LYS A 274 18.10 -18.46 -23.60
N MET A 275 18.40 -18.98 -24.80
CA MET A 275 19.73 -19.44 -25.17
C MET A 275 20.69 -18.28 -25.46
N ASN A 276 20.15 -17.11 -25.83
CA ASN A 276 20.96 -15.93 -26.14
C ASN A 276 20.36 -14.65 -25.56
N LEU A 277 20.66 -14.36 -24.31
CA LEU A 277 20.16 -13.18 -23.59
C LEU A 277 20.94 -11.88 -23.90
N LYS A 278 21.95 -11.92 -24.78
CA LYS A 278 22.78 -10.74 -25.07
C LYS A 278 22.16 -9.82 -26.12
N LYS A 279 21.30 -10.33 -27.01
CA LYS A 279 20.72 -9.59 -28.13
C LYS A 279 19.20 -9.60 -28.05
N PRO A 280 18.55 -8.69 -27.28
CA PRO A 280 17.10 -8.58 -27.26
C PRO A 280 16.57 -7.92 -28.53
N THR A 281 15.37 -8.33 -28.95
CA THR A 281 14.56 -7.55 -29.87
C THR A 281 13.71 -6.59 -29.08
N ILE A 282 13.94 -5.28 -29.28
CA ILE A 282 13.23 -4.23 -28.55
C ILE A 282 12.15 -3.65 -29.46
N ILE A 283 10.95 -3.47 -28.89
CA ILE A 283 9.86 -2.72 -29.52
C ILE A 283 9.41 -1.60 -28.58
N GLU A 284 9.31 -0.42 -29.17
CA GLU A 284 8.70 0.74 -28.55
C GLU A 284 7.59 1.28 -29.44
N ASN A 285 6.56 1.83 -28.82
CA ASN A 285 5.50 2.48 -29.58
C ASN A 285 5.90 3.92 -29.85
N THR A 286 6.34 4.19 -31.08
CA THR A 286 6.79 5.53 -31.52
C THR A 286 5.62 6.46 -31.85
N ILE A 287 4.42 5.90 -32.04
CA ILE A 287 3.24 6.65 -32.44
C ILE A 287 2.58 7.29 -31.21
N ASN A 288 2.37 8.60 -31.23
CA ASN A 288 1.58 9.37 -30.26
C ASN A 288 2.06 9.33 -28.78
N LYS A 289 3.32 9.02 -28.50
CA LYS A 289 3.87 8.89 -27.12
C LYS A 289 3.14 7.82 -26.28
N ASN A 290 2.48 6.85 -26.90
CA ASN A 290 1.93 5.71 -26.21
C ASN A 290 3.05 4.81 -25.69
N PHE A 291 2.83 4.05 -24.64
CA PHE A 291 3.78 3.03 -24.19
C PHE A 291 3.20 1.61 -24.29
N LEU A 292 4.09 0.63 -24.29
CA LEU A 292 3.74 -0.79 -24.22
C LEU A 292 4.24 -1.35 -22.88
N ALA A 293 3.37 -2.08 -22.17
CA ALA A 293 3.67 -2.67 -20.88
C ALA A 293 2.97 -4.01 -20.66
N ASP A 294 3.27 -4.68 -19.56
CA ASP A 294 2.64 -5.92 -19.10
C ASP A 294 2.56 -7.02 -20.17
N PRO A 295 3.70 -7.44 -20.79
CA PRO A 295 3.66 -8.40 -21.89
C PRO A 295 3.43 -9.84 -21.40
N PHE A 296 2.47 -10.57 -21.98
CA PHE A 296 2.23 -11.98 -21.78
C PHE A 296 2.48 -12.78 -23.05
N LEU A 297 3.31 -13.83 -22.95
CA LEU A 297 3.58 -14.76 -24.04
C LEU A 297 2.60 -15.93 -24.03
N VAL A 298 2.02 -16.25 -25.18
CA VAL A 298 1.18 -17.41 -25.39
C VAL A 298 1.66 -18.15 -26.63
N LYS A 299 2.03 -19.44 -26.47
CA LYS A 299 2.38 -20.34 -27.58
C LYS A 299 1.18 -21.23 -27.88
N LYS A 300 0.70 -21.23 -29.14
CA LYS A 300 -0.40 -22.10 -29.59
C LYS A 300 -0.20 -22.50 -31.04
N ASN A 301 -0.39 -23.78 -31.34
CA ASN A 301 -0.21 -24.36 -32.68
C ASN A 301 1.19 -24.06 -33.29
N GLY A 302 2.24 -24.12 -32.48
CA GLY A 302 3.60 -23.81 -32.92
C GLY A 302 3.94 -22.33 -33.00
N GLU A 303 2.96 -21.45 -33.06
CA GLU A 303 3.14 -20.00 -33.16
C GLU A 303 3.21 -19.33 -31.78
N LEU A 304 3.98 -18.26 -31.68
CA LEU A 304 4.17 -17.47 -30.47
C LEU A 304 3.53 -16.09 -30.63
N PHE A 305 2.78 -15.68 -29.61
CA PHE A 305 2.10 -14.37 -29.56
C PHE A 305 2.44 -13.64 -28.27
N CYS A 306 2.51 -12.30 -28.38
CA CYS A 306 2.65 -11.40 -27.25
C CYS A 306 1.39 -10.56 -27.10
N PHE A 307 0.77 -10.63 -25.92
CA PHE A 307 -0.33 -9.78 -25.50
C PHE A 307 0.22 -8.72 -24.56
N ALA A 308 -0.12 -7.45 -24.78
CA ALA A 308 0.41 -6.36 -23.96
C ALA A 308 -0.61 -5.22 -23.79
N GLU A 309 -0.40 -4.40 -22.77
CA GLU A 309 -1.06 -3.11 -22.66
C GLU A 309 -0.46 -2.13 -23.67
N GLU A 310 -1.31 -1.39 -24.38
CA GLU A 310 -0.94 -0.15 -25.05
C GLU A 310 -1.66 1.01 -24.37
N PHE A 311 -0.93 1.87 -23.65
CA PHE A 311 -1.48 3.02 -22.93
C PHE A 311 -1.44 4.28 -23.79
N ASP A 312 -2.59 4.92 -23.95
CA ASP A 312 -2.76 6.19 -24.65
C ASP A 312 -2.72 7.36 -23.65
N TYR A 313 -1.67 8.16 -23.70
CA TYR A 313 -1.53 9.32 -22.80
C TYR A 313 -2.54 10.43 -23.03
N LYS A 314 -3.06 10.58 -24.26
CA LYS A 314 -4.07 11.60 -24.55
C LYS A 314 -5.40 11.22 -23.92
N LYS A 315 -5.79 9.94 -24.06
CA LYS A 315 -7.03 9.40 -23.49
C LYS A 315 -6.89 8.99 -22.02
N LYS A 316 -5.65 8.87 -21.51
CA LYS A 316 -5.32 8.30 -20.19
C LYS A 316 -5.91 6.89 -19.98
N GLN A 317 -5.89 6.09 -21.01
CA GLN A 317 -6.57 4.80 -21.05
C GLN A 317 -5.70 3.75 -21.72
N GLY A 318 -5.64 2.55 -21.13
CA GLY A 318 -5.02 1.37 -21.70
C GLY A 318 -6.00 0.54 -22.50
N LYS A 319 -5.49 -0.17 -23.49
CA LYS A 319 -6.18 -1.17 -24.31
C LYS A 319 -5.25 -2.36 -24.51
N ILE A 320 -5.78 -3.53 -24.87
CA ILE A 320 -4.95 -4.71 -25.09
C ILE A 320 -4.64 -4.86 -26.58
N VAL A 321 -3.35 -5.05 -26.86
CA VAL A 321 -2.82 -5.34 -28.19
C VAL A 321 -2.19 -6.71 -28.24
N CYS A 322 -2.15 -7.31 -29.44
CA CYS A 322 -1.50 -8.58 -29.71
C CYS A 322 -0.52 -8.42 -30.87
N PHE A 323 0.67 -9.01 -30.71
CA PHE A 323 1.69 -9.16 -31.73
C PHE A 323 1.89 -10.65 -32.03
N LYS A 324 2.06 -11.00 -33.29
CA LYS A 324 2.66 -12.29 -33.67
C LYS A 324 4.18 -12.17 -33.55
N LEU A 325 4.84 -13.17 -32.99
CA LEU A 325 6.30 -13.19 -32.85
C LEU A 325 6.87 -14.21 -33.84
N SER A 326 7.60 -13.75 -34.84
CA SER A 326 8.29 -14.58 -35.83
C SER A 326 9.75 -14.18 -35.93
N GLU A 327 10.69 -15.15 -35.91
CA GLU A 327 12.13 -14.92 -36.04
C GLU A 327 12.68 -13.75 -35.20
N ASN A 328 12.19 -13.63 -33.96
CA ASN A 328 12.50 -12.52 -33.05
C ASN A 328 12.01 -11.13 -33.51
N LYS A 329 10.97 -11.07 -34.35
CA LYS A 329 10.30 -9.83 -34.74
C LYS A 329 8.91 -9.76 -34.14
N PHE A 330 8.41 -8.55 -33.97
CA PHE A 330 7.04 -8.26 -33.56
C PHE A 330 6.24 -7.85 -34.80
N ASP A 331 5.46 -8.77 -35.30
CA ASP A 331 4.67 -8.55 -36.51
C ASP A 331 3.19 -8.31 -36.21
N ASN A 332 2.48 -7.64 -37.13
CA ASN A 332 1.02 -7.56 -37.15
C ASN A 332 0.38 -7.11 -35.83
N LYS A 333 0.84 -5.98 -35.25
CA LYS A 333 0.18 -5.38 -34.08
C LYS A 333 -1.32 -5.17 -34.36
N LYS A 334 -2.18 -5.81 -33.57
CA LYS A 334 -3.63 -5.62 -33.61
C LYS A 334 -4.18 -5.26 -32.25
N ILE A 335 -5.14 -4.33 -32.19
CA ILE A 335 -5.93 -4.08 -31.01
C ILE A 335 -6.95 -5.21 -30.91
N ILE A 336 -6.94 -5.94 -29.80
CA ILE A 336 -7.79 -7.13 -29.62
C ILE A 336 -8.87 -6.95 -28.56
N LEU A 337 -8.66 -5.99 -27.65
CA LEU A 337 -9.65 -5.66 -26.64
C LEU A 337 -9.56 -4.16 -26.29
N ARG A 338 -10.70 -3.50 -26.35
CA ARG A 338 -10.90 -2.10 -25.97
C ARG A 338 -12.25 -1.97 -25.28
N GLU A 339 -12.25 -1.24 -24.16
CA GLU A 339 -13.44 -0.91 -23.38
C GLU A 339 -13.55 0.62 -23.23
N ASN A 340 -14.61 1.11 -22.63
CA ASN A 340 -14.76 2.53 -22.25
C ASN A 340 -14.06 2.88 -20.94
N PHE A 341 -13.31 1.95 -20.34
CA PHE A 341 -12.50 2.08 -19.14
C PHE A 341 -11.10 1.52 -19.40
N HIS A 342 -10.16 1.78 -18.48
CA HIS A 342 -8.77 1.34 -18.59
C HIS A 342 -8.64 -0.19 -18.53
N LEU A 343 -7.78 -0.73 -19.41
CA LEU A 343 -7.38 -2.13 -19.45
C LEU A 343 -5.85 -2.23 -19.43
N SER A 344 -5.30 -3.09 -18.57
CA SER A 344 -3.87 -3.44 -18.51
C SER A 344 -3.70 -4.90 -18.11
N PHE A 345 -2.48 -5.38 -17.97
CA PHE A 345 -2.12 -6.69 -17.43
C PHE A 345 -2.96 -7.84 -18.04
N PRO A 346 -2.84 -8.14 -19.34
CA PRO A 346 -3.68 -9.14 -20.04
C PRO A 346 -3.30 -10.57 -19.68
N TYR A 347 -3.49 -10.98 -18.41
CA TYR A 347 -3.21 -12.33 -17.95
C TYR A 347 -4.08 -13.35 -18.63
N ILE A 348 -3.47 -14.36 -19.28
CA ILE A 348 -4.16 -15.40 -20.04
C ILE A 348 -3.94 -16.75 -19.39
N PHE A 349 -5.00 -17.53 -19.26
CA PHE A 349 -4.97 -18.90 -18.79
C PHE A 349 -5.92 -19.79 -19.58
N GLU A 350 -5.65 -21.09 -19.61
CA GLU A 350 -6.50 -22.08 -20.25
C GLU A 350 -7.36 -22.81 -19.21
N TYR A 351 -8.63 -23.02 -19.56
CA TYR A 351 -9.57 -23.83 -18.80
C TYR A 351 -10.57 -24.49 -19.72
N GLN A 352 -10.77 -25.83 -19.61
CA GLN A 352 -11.66 -26.63 -20.45
C GLN A 352 -11.46 -26.36 -21.96
N ASN A 353 -10.20 -26.42 -22.40
CA ASN A 353 -9.77 -26.20 -23.80
C ASN A 353 -10.14 -24.80 -24.38
N LYS A 354 -10.47 -23.85 -23.53
CA LYS A 354 -10.73 -22.45 -23.91
C LYS A 354 -9.73 -21.51 -23.25
N LEU A 355 -9.31 -20.49 -23.97
CA LEU A 355 -8.46 -19.44 -23.44
C LEU A 355 -9.31 -18.32 -22.85
N PHE A 356 -8.96 -17.91 -21.66
CA PHE A 356 -9.56 -16.81 -20.95
C PHE A 356 -8.50 -15.74 -20.65
N MET A 357 -8.89 -14.48 -20.77
CA MET A 357 -8.08 -13.33 -20.37
C MET A 357 -8.71 -12.67 -19.15
N CYS A 358 -7.88 -12.39 -18.15
CA CYS A 358 -8.25 -11.63 -16.94
C CYS A 358 -7.44 -10.32 -16.91
N PRO A 359 -7.84 -9.29 -17.66
CA PRO A 359 -7.15 -8.02 -17.62
C PRO A 359 -7.49 -7.23 -16.35
N ASP A 360 -6.73 -6.19 -16.04
CA ASP A 360 -7.09 -5.21 -15.04
C ASP A 360 -8.36 -4.46 -15.48
N THR A 361 -9.34 -4.44 -14.58
CA THR A 361 -10.63 -3.73 -14.73
C THR A 361 -11.00 -2.99 -13.45
N SER A 362 -9.99 -2.54 -12.70
CA SER A 362 -10.13 -1.89 -11.39
C SER A 362 -10.90 -0.57 -11.42
N GLU A 363 -10.85 0.16 -12.54
CA GLU A 363 -11.57 1.42 -12.74
C GLU A 363 -13.09 1.25 -12.52
N ILE A 364 -13.63 0.11 -12.94
CA ILE A 364 -15.05 -0.24 -12.72
C ILE A 364 -15.30 -1.09 -11.48
N SER A 365 -14.26 -1.26 -10.61
CA SER A 365 -14.34 -2.03 -9.37
C SER A 365 -14.82 -3.47 -9.55
N GLN A 366 -14.32 -4.15 -10.58
CA GLN A 366 -14.67 -5.54 -10.92
C GLN A 366 -13.41 -6.31 -11.31
N ILE A 367 -13.46 -7.65 -11.21
CA ILE A 367 -12.55 -8.56 -11.90
C ILE A 367 -13.36 -9.28 -12.98
N ARG A 368 -13.01 -9.06 -14.25
CA ARG A 368 -13.72 -9.59 -15.42
C ARG A 368 -12.89 -10.63 -16.16
N LEU A 369 -13.59 -11.58 -16.77
CA LEU A 369 -13.01 -12.53 -17.71
C LEU A 369 -13.53 -12.26 -19.11
N TYR A 370 -12.63 -12.42 -20.08
CA TYR A 370 -12.92 -12.39 -21.50
C TYR A 370 -12.53 -13.76 -22.10
N VAL A 371 -13.35 -14.32 -22.99
CA VAL A 371 -13.09 -15.59 -23.64
C VAL A 371 -12.62 -15.37 -25.07
N CYS A 372 -11.62 -16.16 -25.48
CA CYS A 372 -11.17 -16.18 -26.86
C CYS A 372 -12.18 -16.91 -27.75
N ILE A 373 -12.67 -16.23 -28.76
CA ILE A 373 -13.59 -16.79 -29.77
C ILE A 373 -12.81 -17.30 -30.98
N ASN A 374 -11.84 -16.51 -31.44
CA ASN A 374 -10.94 -16.90 -32.53
C ASN A 374 -9.54 -16.41 -32.20
N PHE A 375 -8.66 -17.34 -31.87
CA PHE A 375 -7.29 -17.06 -31.43
C PHE A 375 -6.44 -16.54 -32.60
N PRO A 376 -5.60 -15.52 -32.37
CA PRO A 376 -5.39 -14.78 -31.12
C PRO A 376 -6.23 -13.49 -31.02
N TYR A 377 -7.02 -13.14 -32.03
CA TYR A 377 -7.46 -11.76 -32.25
C TYR A 377 -8.89 -11.45 -31.79
N LYS A 378 -9.79 -12.44 -31.65
CA LYS A 378 -11.20 -12.18 -31.29
C LYS A 378 -11.49 -12.61 -29.86
N TRP A 379 -11.72 -11.64 -29.00
CA TRP A 379 -12.08 -11.81 -27.61
C TRP A 379 -13.41 -11.15 -27.31
N LYS A 380 -14.22 -11.74 -26.44
CA LYS A 380 -15.46 -11.12 -25.95
C LYS A 380 -15.57 -11.21 -24.44
N PHE A 381 -16.26 -10.25 -23.84
CA PHE A 381 -16.64 -10.34 -22.45
C PHE A 381 -17.35 -11.66 -22.16
N TYR A 382 -16.90 -12.33 -21.12
CA TYR A 382 -17.49 -13.59 -20.69
C TYR A 382 -18.27 -13.42 -19.40
N LYS A 383 -17.62 -12.94 -18.31
CA LYS A 383 -18.24 -12.88 -16.99
C LYS A 383 -17.48 -11.97 -16.04
N THR A 384 -18.19 -11.34 -15.11
CA THR A 384 -17.61 -10.75 -13.90
C THR A 384 -17.52 -11.81 -12.81
N ILE A 385 -16.30 -12.11 -12.35
CA ILE A 385 -16.07 -13.13 -11.32
C ILE A 385 -15.99 -12.55 -9.91
N VAL A 386 -15.64 -11.27 -9.75
CA VAL A 386 -15.70 -10.54 -8.47
C VAL A 386 -16.23 -9.13 -8.72
N LYS A 387 -17.18 -8.69 -7.89
CA LYS A 387 -17.77 -7.34 -7.92
C LYS A 387 -17.34 -6.53 -6.69
N ASN A 388 -17.41 -5.20 -6.80
CA ASN A 388 -17.14 -4.25 -5.71
C ASN A 388 -15.73 -4.38 -5.12
N ILE A 389 -14.75 -4.63 -5.97
CA ILE A 389 -13.34 -4.74 -5.60
C ILE A 389 -12.47 -3.87 -6.52
N LYS A 390 -11.67 -3.00 -5.94
CA LYS A 390 -10.61 -2.28 -6.64
C LYS A 390 -9.35 -3.15 -6.61
N ALA A 391 -9.14 -3.93 -7.65
CA ALA A 391 -8.07 -4.91 -7.75
C ALA A 391 -7.35 -4.83 -9.09
N VAL A 392 -6.02 -4.96 -9.08
CA VAL A 392 -5.15 -4.94 -10.26
C VAL A 392 -4.26 -6.17 -10.31
N ASP A 393 -3.66 -6.44 -11.47
CA ASP A 393 -2.64 -7.45 -11.71
C ASP A 393 -3.07 -8.84 -11.21
N THR A 394 -4.28 -9.24 -11.58
CA THR A 394 -4.87 -10.50 -11.15
C THR A 394 -4.26 -11.69 -11.90
N ILE A 395 -3.73 -12.66 -11.16
CA ILE A 395 -3.26 -13.96 -11.67
C ILE A 395 -4.10 -15.10 -11.11
N ILE A 396 -4.44 -16.07 -11.95
CA ILE A 396 -5.28 -17.23 -11.60
C ILE A 396 -4.53 -18.51 -11.94
N PHE A 397 -4.39 -19.41 -10.98
CA PHE A 397 -3.65 -20.66 -11.17
C PHE A 397 -4.24 -21.79 -10.33
N LYS A 398 -3.94 -23.04 -10.73
CA LYS A 398 -4.36 -24.24 -10.00
C LYS A 398 -3.18 -24.82 -9.22
N LYS A 399 -3.38 -25.15 -7.94
CA LYS A 399 -2.45 -25.92 -7.11
C LYS A 399 -3.23 -26.80 -6.15
N GLN A 400 -2.85 -28.08 -6.04
CA GLN A 400 -3.51 -29.07 -5.15
C GLN A 400 -5.03 -29.14 -5.36
N ASN A 401 -5.46 -29.22 -6.62
CA ASN A 401 -6.88 -29.26 -7.02
C ASN A 401 -7.75 -28.06 -6.61
N ILE A 402 -7.15 -27.01 -6.06
CA ILE A 402 -7.80 -25.75 -5.72
C ILE A 402 -7.36 -24.67 -6.72
N TRP A 403 -8.31 -23.84 -7.15
CA TRP A 403 -8.03 -22.66 -7.94
C TRP A 403 -7.73 -21.49 -7.01
N TRP A 404 -6.65 -20.81 -7.29
CA TRP A 404 -6.15 -19.66 -6.55
C TRP A 404 -6.16 -18.43 -7.43
N MET A 405 -6.55 -17.32 -6.85
CA MET A 405 -6.48 -16.00 -7.46
C MET A 405 -5.65 -15.11 -6.54
N ALA A 406 -4.54 -14.58 -7.03
CA ALA A 406 -3.73 -13.60 -6.31
C ALA A 406 -3.83 -12.25 -7.03
N THR A 407 -4.18 -11.20 -6.30
CA THR A 407 -4.46 -9.87 -6.85
C THR A 407 -4.06 -8.76 -5.88
N ASN A 408 -3.79 -7.57 -6.39
CA ASN A 408 -3.44 -6.41 -5.58
C ASN A 408 -4.66 -5.53 -5.36
N VAL A 409 -5.05 -5.37 -4.10
CA VAL A 409 -6.30 -4.71 -3.73
C VAL A 409 -6.03 -3.36 -3.06
N ASP A 410 -6.60 -2.28 -3.59
CA ASP A 410 -6.64 -1.00 -2.88
C ASP A 410 -7.74 -1.00 -1.82
N ARG A 411 -7.41 -1.52 -0.64
CA ARG A 411 -8.34 -1.55 0.51
C ARG A 411 -8.61 -0.17 1.10
N SER A 412 -7.70 0.77 0.87
CA SER A 412 -7.78 2.14 1.43
C SER A 412 -8.51 3.14 0.53
N SER A 413 -8.86 2.73 -0.68
CA SER A 413 -9.44 3.60 -1.72
C SER A 413 -8.62 4.87 -2.01
N SER A 414 -7.29 4.76 -1.89
CA SER A 414 -6.35 5.86 -2.13
C SER A 414 -5.77 5.87 -3.54
N GLY A 415 -6.11 4.87 -4.38
CA GLY A 415 -5.53 4.67 -5.70
C GLY A 415 -4.13 4.04 -5.68
N ASP A 416 -3.69 3.51 -4.53
CA ASP A 416 -2.40 2.84 -4.40
C ASP A 416 -2.59 1.32 -4.28
N PHE A 417 -2.22 0.60 -5.32
CA PHE A 417 -2.31 -0.86 -5.43
C PHE A 417 -0.99 -1.59 -5.12
N ASN A 418 0.06 -0.87 -4.69
CA ASN A 418 1.43 -1.41 -4.70
C ASN A 418 1.78 -2.24 -3.46
N HIS A 419 0.94 -2.26 -2.43
CA HIS A 419 1.33 -2.80 -1.14
C HIS A 419 0.45 -3.91 -0.57
N ASP A 420 -0.76 -4.13 -1.09
CA ASP A 420 -1.66 -5.18 -0.57
C ASP A 420 -1.81 -6.33 -1.56
N LEU A 421 -1.14 -7.46 -1.28
CA LEU A 421 -1.40 -8.72 -1.98
C LEU A 421 -2.51 -9.49 -1.26
N SER A 422 -3.57 -9.77 -1.95
CA SER A 422 -4.68 -10.61 -1.46
C SER A 422 -4.80 -11.88 -2.29
N VAL A 423 -5.11 -12.98 -1.62
CA VAL A 423 -5.31 -14.28 -2.22
C VAL A 423 -6.73 -14.76 -1.95
N TYR A 424 -7.34 -15.33 -2.97
CA TYR A 424 -8.67 -15.95 -2.93
C TYR A 424 -8.57 -17.37 -3.43
N TYR A 425 -9.53 -18.23 -3.04
CA TYR A 425 -9.58 -19.62 -3.52
C TYR A 425 -10.99 -20.02 -3.93
N SER A 426 -11.04 -21.00 -4.83
CA SER A 426 -12.27 -21.64 -5.27
C SER A 426 -12.07 -23.13 -5.48
N ASN A 427 -13.02 -23.94 -5.02
CA ASN A 427 -13.12 -25.37 -5.36
C ASN A 427 -13.94 -25.60 -6.64
N ASN A 428 -14.68 -24.59 -7.11
CA ASN A 428 -15.66 -24.69 -8.21
C ASN A 428 -15.11 -24.18 -9.55
N GLY A 429 -13.79 -24.22 -9.75
CA GLY A 429 -13.15 -23.73 -10.97
C GLY A 429 -12.84 -22.24 -10.96
N PRO A 430 -12.12 -21.76 -11.99
CA PRO A 430 -11.69 -20.35 -12.09
C PRO A 430 -12.78 -19.41 -12.59
N LEU A 431 -13.84 -19.93 -13.22
CA LEU A 431 -14.91 -19.15 -13.81
C LEU A 431 -16.07 -18.85 -12.84
N THR A 432 -15.93 -19.25 -11.58
CA THR A 432 -16.99 -19.04 -10.57
C THR A 432 -17.04 -17.57 -10.11
N ASN A 433 -18.20 -17.15 -9.61
CA ASN A 433 -18.36 -15.92 -8.84
C ASN A 433 -18.29 -16.15 -7.31
N ARG A 434 -17.98 -17.38 -6.88
CA ARG A 434 -17.85 -17.79 -5.46
C ARG A 434 -16.38 -17.95 -5.10
N TRP A 435 -15.65 -16.84 -5.06
CA TRP A 435 -14.28 -16.78 -4.58
C TRP A 435 -14.27 -16.50 -3.07
N HIS A 436 -13.57 -17.33 -2.31
CA HIS A 436 -13.44 -17.21 -0.86
C HIS A 436 -12.12 -16.50 -0.51
N GLU A 437 -12.17 -15.54 0.38
CA GLU A 437 -10.96 -14.87 0.87
C GLU A 437 -10.07 -15.83 1.67
N HIS A 438 -8.76 -15.73 1.46
CA HIS A 438 -7.79 -16.39 2.32
C HIS A 438 -7.85 -15.78 3.72
N SER A 439 -7.82 -16.62 4.78
CA SER A 439 -8.04 -16.18 6.17
C SER A 439 -7.00 -15.16 6.68
N LYS A 440 -5.84 -15.07 6.01
CA LYS A 440 -4.75 -14.14 6.36
C LYS A 440 -4.63 -12.94 5.42
N ASN A 441 -5.64 -12.64 4.59
CA ASN A 441 -5.59 -11.46 3.74
C ASN A 441 -5.51 -10.15 4.54
N PRO A 442 -4.68 -9.18 4.09
CA PRO A 442 -3.72 -9.28 3.00
C PRO A 442 -2.54 -10.21 3.34
N ILE A 443 -2.14 -11.06 2.38
CA ILE A 443 -1.01 -11.98 2.56
C ILE A 443 0.30 -11.23 2.74
N LYS A 444 0.49 -10.18 1.97
CA LYS A 444 1.56 -9.20 2.10
C LYS A 444 0.99 -7.80 2.18
N ASN A 445 1.63 -6.99 2.98
CA ASN A 445 1.30 -5.58 3.14
C ASN A 445 2.61 -4.80 3.25
N ASN A 446 3.25 -4.54 2.11
CA ASN A 446 4.46 -3.73 1.99
C ASN A 446 4.61 -3.25 0.54
N SER A 447 5.45 -2.27 0.28
CA SER A 447 5.72 -1.76 -1.07
C SER A 447 6.80 -2.55 -1.83
N GLU A 448 7.40 -3.55 -1.18
CA GLU A 448 8.43 -4.40 -1.75
C GLU A 448 7.87 -5.83 -1.90
N GLY A 449 7.66 -6.27 -3.13
CA GLY A 449 7.26 -7.62 -3.43
C GLY A 449 5.79 -7.97 -3.21
N SER A 450 4.89 -7.00 -2.97
CA SER A 450 3.45 -7.28 -2.90
C SER A 450 2.79 -7.30 -4.29
N ARG A 451 3.05 -6.31 -5.13
CA ARG A 451 2.40 -6.18 -6.43
C ARG A 451 2.86 -7.26 -7.40
N ASN A 452 1.91 -7.87 -8.12
CA ASN A 452 2.22 -8.89 -9.12
C ASN A 452 2.93 -8.29 -10.34
N ALA A 453 3.79 -9.10 -10.98
CA ALA A 453 4.55 -8.76 -12.18
C ALA A 453 4.67 -9.96 -13.14
N GLY A 454 3.80 -10.93 -13.01
CA GLY A 454 3.77 -12.14 -13.79
C GLY A 454 3.72 -13.41 -12.95
N LEU A 455 3.57 -14.52 -13.64
CA LEU A 455 3.52 -15.85 -13.06
C LEU A 455 4.29 -16.83 -13.96
N ILE A 456 5.16 -17.64 -13.35
CA ILE A 456 5.88 -18.70 -14.06
C ILE A 456 5.49 -20.02 -13.42
N ILE A 457 4.93 -20.91 -14.22
CA ILE A 457 4.55 -22.27 -13.80
C ILE A 457 5.45 -23.27 -14.53
N ASN A 458 6.21 -24.06 -13.79
CA ASN A 458 7.03 -25.13 -14.33
C ASN A 458 6.76 -26.40 -13.54
N LYS A 459 6.09 -27.39 -14.17
CA LYS A 459 5.63 -28.62 -13.53
C LYS A 459 4.90 -28.32 -12.20
N ASN A 460 5.48 -28.68 -11.07
CA ASN A 460 4.89 -28.47 -9.74
C ASN A 460 5.34 -27.18 -9.06
N LYS A 461 6.23 -26.40 -9.70
CA LYS A 461 6.78 -25.17 -9.13
C LYS A 461 6.02 -23.95 -9.64
N ILE A 462 5.56 -23.12 -8.72
CA ILE A 462 4.87 -21.86 -9.01
C ILE A 462 5.75 -20.72 -8.51
N ILE A 463 6.20 -19.88 -9.44
CA ILE A 463 6.96 -18.68 -9.13
C ILE A 463 6.07 -17.48 -9.39
N ARG A 464 5.66 -16.80 -8.34
CA ARG A 464 5.01 -15.49 -8.43
C ARG A 464 6.09 -14.44 -8.63
N VAL A 465 6.01 -13.72 -9.72
CA VAL A 465 6.87 -12.54 -9.91
C VAL A 465 6.20 -11.35 -9.25
N SER A 466 6.98 -10.55 -8.55
CA SER A 466 6.49 -9.36 -7.85
C SER A 466 7.30 -8.13 -8.18
N GLN A 467 6.63 -6.98 -8.17
CA GLN A 467 7.27 -5.69 -8.35
C GLN A 467 7.88 -5.19 -7.04
N ASN A 468 9.01 -4.49 -7.17
CA ASN A 468 9.58 -3.64 -6.13
C ASN A 468 9.52 -2.19 -6.61
N HIS A 469 9.02 -1.34 -5.75
CA HIS A 469 8.99 0.09 -6.00
C HIS A 469 10.13 0.75 -5.25
N GLY A 470 10.90 1.58 -5.95
CA GLY A 470 11.94 2.39 -5.36
C GLY A 470 11.37 3.67 -4.74
N PHE A 471 12.26 4.50 -4.19
CA PHE A 471 11.87 5.81 -3.70
C PHE A 471 11.41 6.70 -4.86
N ASP A 472 10.11 7.07 -4.86
CA ASP A 472 9.47 7.86 -5.92
C ASP A 472 9.66 7.25 -7.33
N ASN A 473 9.83 5.92 -7.40
CA ASN A 473 10.01 5.18 -8.64
C ASN A 473 9.10 3.95 -8.69
N TYR A 474 8.13 3.99 -9.59
CA TYR A 474 7.21 2.88 -9.84
C TYR A 474 7.87 1.83 -10.74
N GLY A 475 7.79 0.55 -10.36
CA GLY A 475 8.31 -0.56 -11.16
C GLY A 475 9.83 -0.48 -11.33
N GLU A 476 10.59 -0.23 -10.24
CA GLU A 476 12.05 -0.14 -10.29
C GLU A 476 12.70 -1.50 -10.54
N SER A 477 12.10 -2.57 -10.04
CA SER A 477 12.62 -3.91 -10.26
C SER A 477 11.56 -4.97 -9.96
N ILE A 478 11.86 -6.21 -10.35
CA ILE A 478 11.05 -7.39 -10.03
C ILE A 478 11.85 -8.40 -9.22
N ASP A 479 11.12 -9.22 -8.44
CA ASP A 479 11.64 -10.36 -7.69
C ASP A 479 10.87 -11.63 -8.03
N PHE A 480 11.57 -12.76 -8.00
CA PHE A 480 10.97 -14.07 -8.13
C PHE A 480 10.71 -14.68 -6.76
N ASN A 481 9.48 -15.13 -6.53
CA ASN A 481 9.07 -15.72 -5.27
C ASN A 481 8.49 -17.11 -5.51
N ASP A 482 9.18 -18.13 -4.99
CA ASP A 482 8.70 -19.50 -5.03
C ASP A 482 7.57 -19.69 -4.02
N VAL A 483 6.40 -20.09 -4.47
CA VAL A 483 5.22 -20.35 -3.63
C VAL A 483 5.38 -21.73 -2.99
N ILE A 484 6.06 -21.77 -1.86
CA ILE A 484 6.39 -22.99 -1.11
C ILE A 484 5.13 -23.70 -0.63
N SER A 485 4.20 -22.95 -0.04
CA SER A 485 2.93 -23.53 0.41
C SER A 485 1.79 -22.53 0.27
N ILE A 486 0.65 -23.05 -0.18
CA ILE A 486 -0.60 -22.30 -0.26
C ILE A 486 -1.76 -23.20 0.16
N HIS A 487 -2.46 -22.82 1.22
CA HIS A 487 -3.63 -23.48 1.78
C HIS A 487 -4.64 -22.40 2.21
N LYS A 488 -5.88 -22.73 2.51
CA LYS A 488 -6.94 -21.77 2.89
C LYS A 488 -6.60 -20.87 4.09
N ASN A 489 -5.65 -21.31 4.92
CA ASN A 489 -5.23 -20.60 6.16
C ASN A 489 -3.71 -20.39 6.26
N ARG A 490 -2.92 -20.84 5.27
CA ARG A 490 -1.46 -20.72 5.28
C ARG A 490 -0.96 -20.35 3.90
N TYR A 491 -0.12 -19.32 3.84
CA TYR A 491 0.63 -18.94 2.65
C TYR A 491 2.08 -18.71 3.00
N LYS A 492 2.99 -19.27 2.23
CA LYS A 492 4.43 -19.05 2.38
C LYS A 492 5.08 -19.01 1.00
N GLU A 493 5.79 -17.93 0.74
CA GLU A 493 6.68 -17.82 -0.42
C GLU A 493 8.09 -17.46 0.03
N LYS A 494 9.09 -17.80 -0.79
CA LYS A 494 10.50 -17.51 -0.56
C LYS A 494 11.07 -16.83 -1.81
N LYS A 495 11.72 -15.68 -1.62
CA LYS A 495 12.47 -15.01 -2.67
C LYS A 495 13.59 -15.93 -3.17
N VAL A 496 13.71 -16.07 -4.48
CA VAL A 496 14.75 -16.85 -5.14
C VAL A 496 15.58 -15.95 -6.03
N ASN A 497 16.89 -16.13 -5.99
CA ASN A 497 17.80 -15.46 -6.90
C ASN A 497 17.61 -16.02 -8.32
N SER A 498 17.73 -15.17 -9.31
CA SER A 498 17.56 -15.54 -10.71
C SER A 498 18.69 -14.97 -11.55
N ASP A 499 19.56 -15.87 -12.04
CA ASP A 499 20.61 -15.53 -13.01
C ASP A 499 20.01 -14.98 -14.30
N LEU A 500 18.85 -15.50 -14.69
CA LEU A 500 18.09 -15.01 -15.84
C LEU A 500 17.85 -13.49 -15.72
N LEU A 501 17.31 -13.04 -14.58
CA LEU A 501 17.01 -11.63 -14.37
C LEU A 501 18.26 -10.76 -14.36
N ASN A 502 19.35 -11.22 -13.77
CA ASN A 502 20.63 -10.51 -13.76
C ASN A 502 21.20 -10.36 -15.18
N LYS A 503 21.16 -11.42 -15.99
CA LYS A 503 21.60 -11.38 -17.40
C LYS A 503 20.74 -10.42 -18.23
N ILE A 504 19.41 -10.42 -18.05
CA ILE A 504 18.48 -9.51 -18.72
C ILE A 504 18.81 -8.05 -18.36
N ARG A 505 18.99 -7.74 -17.06
CA ARG A 505 19.36 -6.39 -16.59
C ARG A 505 20.66 -5.89 -17.20
N ASN A 506 21.65 -6.75 -17.26
CA ASN A 506 22.95 -6.42 -17.85
C ASN A 506 22.82 -6.14 -19.35
N SER A 507 22.05 -6.95 -20.07
CA SER A 507 21.82 -6.77 -21.50
C SER A 507 21.07 -5.47 -21.82
N LEU A 508 20.04 -5.15 -21.03
CA LEU A 508 19.25 -3.91 -21.20
C LEU A 508 19.94 -2.66 -20.64
N LYS A 509 21.03 -2.83 -19.85
CA LYS A 509 21.65 -1.75 -19.07
C LYS A 509 20.63 -0.97 -18.24
N SER A 510 19.56 -1.65 -17.79
CA SER A 510 18.47 -1.10 -17.02
C SER A 510 18.08 -1.99 -15.84
N LYS A 511 17.79 -1.35 -14.71
CA LYS A 511 17.20 -2.01 -13.52
C LYS A 511 15.68 -1.92 -13.52
N ASP A 512 15.11 -0.97 -14.26
CA ASP A 512 13.69 -0.61 -14.24
C ASP A 512 12.88 -1.61 -15.08
N ILE A 513 12.78 -2.85 -14.62
CA ILE A 513 11.96 -3.93 -15.19
C ILE A 513 10.69 -4.05 -14.34
N HIS A 514 9.54 -3.99 -15.00
CA HIS A 514 8.24 -3.91 -14.34
C HIS A 514 7.45 -5.23 -14.40
N HIS A 515 7.55 -5.96 -15.52
CA HIS A 515 6.84 -7.21 -15.75
C HIS A 515 7.73 -8.21 -16.51
N ILE A 516 7.43 -9.52 -16.36
CA ILE A 516 8.09 -10.59 -17.12
C ILE A 516 7.11 -11.71 -17.44
N SER A 517 7.22 -12.25 -18.66
CA SER A 517 6.54 -13.47 -19.07
C SER A 517 7.53 -14.39 -19.79
N CYS A 518 7.36 -15.70 -19.58
CA CYS A 518 8.27 -16.71 -20.11
C CYS A 518 7.52 -17.86 -20.77
N THR A 519 8.06 -18.36 -21.89
CA THR A 519 7.80 -19.71 -22.42
C THR A 519 9.01 -20.61 -22.13
N ASN A 520 9.05 -21.81 -22.68
CA ASN A 520 10.21 -22.70 -22.52
C ASN A 520 11.48 -22.08 -23.12
N ASP A 521 11.36 -21.42 -24.25
CA ASP A 521 12.42 -20.93 -25.14
C ASP A 521 12.60 -19.42 -25.13
N LYS A 522 11.56 -18.66 -24.85
CA LYS A 522 11.57 -17.20 -24.92
C LYS A 522 11.23 -16.54 -23.57
N VAL A 523 11.72 -15.32 -23.41
CA VAL A 523 11.35 -14.45 -22.30
C VAL A 523 11.12 -13.03 -22.80
N ILE A 524 10.08 -12.40 -22.32
CA ILE A 524 9.76 -11.00 -22.61
C ILE A 524 9.63 -10.22 -21.33
N VAL A 525 10.13 -8.98 -21.35
CA VAL A 525 10.01 -8.04 -20.23
C VAL A 525 9.55 -6.69 -20.76
N ASP A 526 8.94 -5.90 -19.90
CA ASP A 526 8.87 -4.47 -20.10
C ASP A 526 9.90 -3.75 -19.23
N PHE A 527 10.41 -2.61 -19.71
CA PHE A 527 11.46 -1.85 -19.05
C PHE A 527 11.43 -0.37 -19.45
N LYS A 528 12.12 0.47 -18.66
CA LYS A 528 12.28 1.91 -18.92
C LYS A 528 13.72 2.30 -19.24
#